data_18b03dc33c657ba616a95142dbc35a79
#
_entry.id   18b03dc33c657ba616a95142dbc35a79
#
_cell.length_a   1.000
_cell.length_b   1.000
_cell.length_c   1.000
_cell.angle_alpha   90.00
_cell.angle_beta   90.00
_cell.angle_gamma   90.00
#
_symmetry.space_group_name_H-M   'P 1'
#
loop_
_entity.id
_entity.type
_entity.pdbx_description
1 polymer ?
#
loop_
_entity_poly.entity_id
_entity_poly.type
_entity_poly.pdbx_seq_one_letter_code
_entity_poly.pdbx_strand_id
1 'polypeptide(L)'
;MNYVTQFDLGTEIPKNFYESKKFKQLRENLENTKQSYFLTGRAGTGKSTFIEYFRLNTKKNIMILSFTGIVAIKCRGSTINRFFGFPPRILKRKDCKIIPKQNLLKSLNTLIIDEISMVNPNMLDAIDKTLKVNRENDLPFGGVQMLFVGDVFQLSPISRRTEKELLLNMYPDGNFFFNSKWYKILNPKIIEFKEIYRHKDPSFIQKLENIRRNQISQEVLDFFNKRVVKNEKKNNDNLSDYQERLKKLHLKFPLIFKNWKDEDAINHKEPKSEILAKYPNHGKRWSNEEDKKLGSYIKIQKCVYEISIIFKRKPSAIRGRILQIVEENLIDLSTSGLILLTPKNKKVFQVNHEKLKNLDTPEFSYIGKVTGKFKTADMMSEKNLKLKVGAQIMLTKNDPGERWVNGTMGLVEKLEKDKIYVKIGRKVFQVEKVTWEMYDYYIKGKKFEPKVVGTFEQYPIRLAWAATIHKCQGQTFEKAVVDLDTGAFAHGMTYVALSRVKSIDGLH
;
A
#
# COMPACT_ATOMS: atom_id res chain seq x y z
N MET A 1 27.52 15.12 19.76
CA MET A 1 26.64 14.04 19.22
C MET A 1 25.99 14.58 17.97
N ASN A 2 26.43 14.13 16.79
CA ASN A 2 25.81 14.52 15.54
C ASN A 2 24.47 13.77 15.43
N TYR A 3 23.38 14.48 15.65
CA TYR A 3 22.05 13.98 15.34
C TYR A 3 21.98 13.85 13.82
N VAL A 4 21.85 12.61 13.33
CA VAL A 4 21.57 12.36 11.91
C VAL A 4 20.15 12.84 11.67
N THR A 5 20.03 14.02 11.08
CA THR A 5 18.76 14.74 10.90
C THR A 5 17.92 14.24 9.73
N GLN A 6 18.37 13.20 8.99
CA GLN A 6 17.67 12.69 7.81
C GLN A 6 17.62 11.17 7.78
N PHE A 7 16.48 10.64 8.22
CA PHE A 7 16.12 9.26 7.97
C PHE A 7 15.28 9.18 6.70
N ASP A 8 15.52 8.18 5.88
CA ASP A 8 14.78 7.85 4.65
C ASP A 8 13.27 7.52 4.88
N LEU A 9 12.68 7.94 6.00
CA LEU A 9 11.36 7.54 6.46
C LEU A 9 10.24 8.53 6.17
N GLY A 10 10.55 9.69 5.58
CA GLY A 10 9.54 10.64 5.05
C GLY A 10 8.64 11.32 6.07
N THR A 11 8.98 11.30 7.35
CA THR A 11 8.30 12.06 8.39
C THR A 11 9.32 12.82 9.22
N GLU A 12 9.11 14.12 9.40
CA GLU A 12 9.85 14.88 10.41
C GLU A 12 9.59 14.22 11.78
N ILE A 13 10.67 13.70 12.37
CA ILE A 13 10.60 13.10 13.69
C ILE A 13 10.87 14.19 14.70
N PRO A 14 9.92 14.47 15.60
CA PRO A 14 10.12 15.47 16.62
C PRO A 14 11.36 15.16 17.48
N LYS A 15 12.10 16.19 17.86
CA LYS A 15 13.31 16.04 18.72
C LYS A 15 13.00 15.26 20.02
N ASN A 16 11.80 15.47 20.58
CA ASN A 16 11.34 14.78 21.78
C ASN A 16 11.19 13.26 21.62
N PHE A 17 11.07 12.72 20.38
CA PHE A 17 11.02 11.28 20.16
C PHE A 17 12.27 10.56 20.72
N TYR A 18 13.47 11.10 20.42
CA TYR A 18 14.74 10.54 20.90
C TYR A 18 14.94 10.71 22.41
N GLU A 19 14.20 11.61 23.01
CA GLU A 19 14.25 11.91 24.43
C GLU A 19 13.28 11.07 25.26
N SER A 20 12.35 10.36 24.61
CA SER A 20 11.36 9.56 25.33
C SER A 20 12.03 8.48 26.18
N LYS A 21 11.52 8.32 27.42
CA LYS A 21 12.05 7.35 28.39
C LYS A 21 12.13 5.93 27.81
N LYS A 22 11.11 5.51 27.07
CA LYS A 22 11.06 4.17 26.48
C LYS A 22 12.06 3.98 25.35
N PHE A 23 12.32 5.02 24.55
CA PHE A 23 13.34 4.98 23.51
C PHE A 23 14.74 4.81 24.12
N LYS A 24 15.10 5.66 25.09
CA LYS A 24 16.40 5.60 25.78
C LYS A 24 16.58 4.25 26.48
N GLN A 25 15.58 3.80 27.22
CA GLN A 25 15.61 2.51 27.93
C GLN A 25 15.82 1.33 26.96
N LEU A 26 15.07 1.27 25.85
CA LEU A 26 15.23 0.18 24.89
C LEU A 26 16.61 0.21 24.24
N ARG A 27 17.10 1.39 23.83
CA ARG A 27 18.44 1.55 23.27
C ARG A 27 19.52 1.06 24.22
N GLU A 28 19.49 1.51 25.46
CA GLU A 28 20.50 1.16 26.49
C GLU A 28 20.46 -0.34 26.81
N ASN A 29 19.27 -0.89 26.95
CA ASN A 29 19.12 -2.32 27.22
C ASN A 29 19.60 -3.18 26.06
N LEU A 30 19.26 -2.80 24.80
CA LEU A 30 19.75 -3.51 23.62
C LEU A 30 21.27 -3.44 23.48
N GLU A 31 21.90 -2.30 23.81
CA GLU A 31 23.34 -2.13 23.73
C GLU A 31 24.07 -2.90 24.83
N ASN A 32 23.61 -2.80 26.08
CA ASN A 32 24.37 -3.22 27.26
C ASN A 32 23.98 -4.60 27.80
N THR A 33 22.91 -5.23 27.29
CA THR A 33 22.44 -6.53 27.78
C THR A 33 22.26 -7.54 26.64
N LYS A 34 21.94 -8.80 27.00
CA LYS A 34 21.50 -9.85 26.07
C LYS A 34 19.99 -10.05 26.09
N GLN A 35 19.23 -9.23 26.82
CA GLN A 35 17.79 -9.32 26.92
C GLN A 35 17.15 -9.09 25.55
N SER A 36 16.27 -10.01 25.14
CA SER A 36 15.47 -9.88 23.91
C SER A 36 14.20 -9.07 24.15
N TYR A 37 13.74 -8.39 23.09
CA TYR A 37 12.59 -7.48 23.17
C TYR A 37 11.60 -7.68 22.03
N PHE A 38 10.33 -7.40 22.31
CA PHE A 38 9.31 -7.15 21.32
C PHE A 38 8.91 -5.68 21.38
N LEU A 39 9.34 -4.91 20.39
CA LEU A 39 8.96 -3.51 20.18
C LEU A 39 7.66 -3.46 19.39
N THR A 40 6.59 -3.05 20.04
CA THR A 40 5.27 -2.91 19.42
C THR A 40 4.75 -1.47 19.52
N GLY A 41 3.62 -1.22 18.88
CA GLY A 41 2.95 0.09 18.85
C GLY A 41 2.20 0.31 17.54
N ARG A 42 1.30 1.28 17.54
CA ARG A 42 0.44 1.62 16.42
C ARG A 42 1.24 2.04 15.17
N ALA A 43 0.54 2.16 14.03
CA ALA A 43 1.12 2.79 12.86
C ALA A 43 1.56 4.24 13.17
N GLY A 44 2.78 4.62 12.77
CA GLY A 44 3.29 5.99 12.96
C GLY A 44 3.83 6.30 14.34
N THR A 45 4.18 5.29 15.17
CA THR A 45 4.79 5.50 16.50
C THR A 45 6.32 5.49 16.50
N GLY A 46 6.97 5.47 15.32
CA GLY A 46 8.42 5.59 15.22
C GLY A 46 9.22 4.28 15.36
N LYS A 47 8.60 3.10 15.25
CA LYS A 47 9.30 1.81 15.34
C LYS A 47 10.44 1.66 14.35
N SER A 48 10.19 1.92 13.06
CA SER A 48 11.23 1.84 12.00
C SER A 48 12.31 2.89 12.19
N THR A 49 11.97 4.05 12.72
CA THR A 49 12.92 5.09 13.10
C THR A 49 13.86 4.62 14.19
N PHE A 50 13.33 3.90 15.19
CA PHE A 50 14.15 3.30 16.23
C PHE A 50 15.15 2.29 15.66
N ILE A 51 14.71 1.41 14.74
CA ILE A 51 15.60 0.44 14.08
C ILE A 51 16.76 1.15 13.39
N GLU A 52 16.46 2.19 12.60
CA GLU A 52 17.47 2.93 11.85
C GLU A 52 18.44 3.67 12.77
N TYR A 53 17.90 4.32 13.81
CA TYR A 53 18.75 4.98 14.82
C TYR A 53 19.66 3.96 15.51
N PHE A 54 19.12 2.81 15.94
CA PHE A 54 19.92 1.78 16.62
C PHE A 54 21.00 1.22 15.68
N ARG A 55 20.66 0.98 14.42
CA ARG A 55 21.60 0.52 13.39
C ARG A 55 22.81 1.45 13.23
N LEU A 56 22.57 2.76 13.24
CA LEU A 56 23.62 3.76 13.03
C LEU A 56 24.51 4.01 14.27
N ASN A 57 24.00 3.71 15.46
CA ASN A 57 24.66 4.10 16.71
C ASN A 57 25.12 2.91 17.57
N THR A 58 24.80 1.67 17.19
CA THR A 58 25.23 0.48 17.97
C THR A 58 26.67 0.08 17.67
N LYS A 59 27.35 -0.45 18.68
CA LYS A 59 28.66 -1.10 18.55
C LYS A 59 28.53 -2.60 18.26
N LYS A 60 27.33 -3.16 18.37
CA LYS A 60 27.04 -4.59 18.16
C LYS A 60 27.03 -4.96 16.67
N ASN A 61 27.36 -6.20 16.37
CA ASN A 61 27.09 -6.80 15.07
C ASN A 61 25.61 -7.11 14.98
N ILE A 62 24.88 -6.34 14.20
CA ILE A 62 23.45 -6.50 14.02
C ILE A 62 23.09 -6.95 12.61
N MET A 63 22.00 -7.68 12.49
CA MET A 63 21.35 -8.00 11.22
C MET A 63 19.89 -7.60 11.28
N ILE A 64 19.41 -6.93 10.22
CA ILE A 64 18.01 -6.54 10.09
C ILE A 64 17.38 -7.42 9.02
N LEU A 65 16.34 -8.15 9.39
CA LEU A 65 15.56 -8.97 8.47
C LEU A 65 14.12 -8.51 8.44
N SER A 66 13.46 -8.70 7.30
CA SER A 66 12.03 -8.46 7.14
C SER A 66 11.38 -9.55 6.29
N PHE A 67 10.07 -9.69 6.43
CA PHE A 67 9.30 -10.61 5.60
C PHE A 67 9.23 -10.17 4.13
N THR A 68 9.17 -8.86 3.85
CA THR A 68 9.04 -8.30 2.50
C THR A 68 10.32 -7.64 2.01
N GLY A 69 10.60 -7.77 0.69
CA GLY A 69 11.77 -7.16 0.06
C GLY A 69 11.79 -5.63 0.16
N ILE A 70 10.62 -5.00 0.06
CA ILE A 70 10.47 -3.54 0.12
C ILE A 70 10.93 -2.99 1.47
N VAL A 71 10.51 -3.61 2.58
CA VAL A 71 10.92 -3.22 3.93
C VAL A 71 12.40 -3.53 4.15
N ALA A 72 12.87 -4.70 3.69
CA ALA A 72 14.27 -5.09 3.80
C ALA A 72 15.22 -4.07 3.13
N ILE A 73 14.89 -3.62 1.91
CA ILE A 73 15.70 -2.61 1.20
C ILE A 73 15.70 -1.26 1.95
N LYS A 74 14.55 -0.82 2.47
CA LYS A 74 14.45 0.43 3.24
C LYS A 74 15.36 0.44 4.47
N CYS A 75 15.45 -0.68 5.18
CA CYS A 75 16.27 -0.81 6.39
C CYS A 75 17.71 -1.25 6.11
N ARG A 76 18.14 -1.26 4.82
CA ARG A 76 19.43 -1.81 4.38
C ARG A 76 19.67 -3.23 4.90
N GLY A 77 18.60 -3.99 5.05
CA GLY A 77 18.60 -5.37 5.54
C GLY A 77 18.43 -6.39 4.41
N SER A 78 17.92 -7.57 4.77
CA SER A 78 17.62 -8.66 3.85
C SER A 78 16.25 -9.25 4.15
N THR A 79 15.67 -9.99 3.19
CA THR A 79 14.50 -10.80 3.53
C THR A 79 14.92 -12.04 4.29
N ILE A 80 14.05 -12.53 5.20
CA ILE A 80 14.30 -13.76 5.98
C ILE A 80 14.63 -14.94 5.04
N ASN A 81 13.81 -15.15 4.02
CA ASN A 81 14.01 -16.24 3.07
C ASN A 81 15.37 -16.19 2.37
N ARG A 82 15.79 -14.99 1.97
CA ARG A 82 17.07 -14.83 1.28
C ARG A 82 18.25 -15.03 2.23
N PHE A 83 18.17 -14.48 3.43
CA PHE A 83 19.26 -14.53 4.39
C PHE A 83 19.57 -15.96 4.84
N PHE A 84 18.53 -16.72 5.19
CA PHE A 84 18.66 -18.12 5.63
C PHE A 84 18.62 -19.14 4.48
N GLY A 85 18.32 -18.71 3.24
CA GLY A 85 18.14 -19.62 2.10
C GLY A 85 16.84 -20.44 2.19
N PHE A 86 15.83 -19.95 2.90
CA PHE A 86 14.56 -20.64 3.07
C PHE A 86 13.73 -20.63 1.78
N PRO A 87 13.16 -21.77 1.36
CA PRO A 87 12.22 -21.82 0.26
C PRO A 87 10.87 -21.17 0.66
N PRO A 88 10.10 -20.62 -0.32
CA PRO A 88 8.83 -19.94 -0.06
C PRO A 88 7.67 -20.95 0.12
N ARG A 89 7.74 -21.79 1.13
CA ARG A 89 6.76 -22.80 1.55
C ARG A 89 6.88 -23.06 3.04
N ILE A 90 6.02 -23.91 3.61
CA ILE A 90 6.19 -24.42 4.98
C ILE A 90 7.57 -25.10 5.10
N LEU A 91 8.33 -24.61 6.08
CA LEU A 91 9.70 -25.05 6.31
C LEU A 91 9.72 -26.39 7.05
N LYS A 92 10.61 -27.28 6.59
CA LYS A 92 10.83 -28.60 7.16
C LYS A 92 12.18 -28.65 7.88
N ARG A 93 12.39 -29.67 8.70
CA ARG A 93 13.67 -29.87 9.43
C ARG A 93 14.90 -29.81 8.51
N LYS A 94 14.83 -30.36 7.30
CA LYS A 94 15.91 -30.33 6.30
C LYS A 94 16.25 -28.95 5.75
N ASP A 95 15.38 -27.98 5.89
CA ASP A 95 15.62 -26.60 5.44
C ASP A 95 16.46 -25.80 6.46
N CYS A 96 16.52 -26.28 7.72
CA CYS A 96 17.29 -25.68 8.81
C CYS A 96 18.69 -26.33 8.87
N LYS A 97 19.59 -25.85 8.04
CA LYS A 97 20.92 -26.42 7.84
C LYS A 97 22.03 -25.39 8.07
N ILE A 98 23.27 -25.86 8.05
CA ILE A 98 24.43 -24.97 8.00
C ILE A 98 24.36 -24.17 6.69
N ILE A 99 24.50 -22.85 6.80
CA ILE A 99 24.47 -21.94 5.67
C ILE A 99 25.89 -21.42 5.39
N PRO A 100 26.18 -20.96 4.13
CA PRO A 100 27.51 -20.45 3.79
C PRO A 100 27.98 -19.25 4.64
N LYS A 101 27.07 -18.66 5.42
CA LYS A 101 27.32 -17.52 6.31
C LYS A 101 27.51 -17.93 7.78
N GLN A 102 27.91 -19.16 8.06
CA GLN A 102 28.03 -19.66 9.43
C GLN A 102 28.86 -18.74 10.32
N ASN A 103 30.02 -18.28 9.85
CA ASN A 103 30.90 -17.38 10.62
C ASN A 103 30.20 -16.05 10.95
N LEU A 104 29.38 -15.51 10.02
CA LEU A 104 28.58 -14.31 10.28
C LEU A 104 27.54 -14.59 11.37
N LEU A 105 26.88 -15.75 11.34
CA LEU A 105 25.94 -16.12 12.39
C LEU A 105 26.63 -16.34 13.75
N LYS A 106 27.85 -16.90 13.78
CA LYS A 106 28.62 -17.07 15.02
C LYS A 106 28.98 -15.72 15.66
N SER A 107 29.26 -14.68 14.88
CA SER A 107 29.61 -13.34 15.38
C SER A 107 28.43 -12.38 15.54
N LEU A 108 27.22 -12.81 15.20
CA LEU A 108 25.99 -12.00 15.33
C LEU A 108 25.64 -11.76 16.81
N ASN A 109 25.49 -10.48 17.19
CA ASN A 109 25.08 -10.10 18.54
C ASN A 109 23.56 -9.93 18.63
N THR A 110 22.95 -9.21 17.69
CA THR A 110 21.51 -8.91 17.71
C THR A 110 20.88 -9.14 16.34
N LEU A 111 19.79 -9.90 16.32
CA LEU A 111 18.95 -10.09 15.14
C LEU A 111 17.66 -9.30 15.30
N ILE A 112 17.41 -8.38 14.37
CA ILE A 112 16.21 -7.57 14.31
C ILE A 112 15.30 -8.14 13.24
N ILE A 113 14.04 -8.44 13.59
CA ILE A 113 13.02 -8.86 12.62
C ILE A 113 11.94 -7.78 12.59
N ASP A 114 11.94 -6.98 11.51
CA ASP A 114 10.94 -5.95 11.28
C ASP A 114 9.70 -6.52 10.60
N GLU A 115 8.55 -5.91 10.84
CA GLU A 115 7.21 -6.38 10.41
C GLU A 115 6.96 -7.83 10.83
N ILE A 116 7.29 -8.16 12.08
CA ILE A 116 7.17 -9.52 12.64
C ILE A 116 5.74 -10.08 12.58
N SER A 117 4.71 -9.23 12.52
CA SER A 117 3.31 -9.63 12.39
C SER A 117 3.03 -10.48 11.16
N MET A 118 3.84 -10.36 10.10
CA MET A 118 3.72 -11.14 8.87
C MET A 118 4.48 -12.48 8.92
N VAL A 119 5.24 -12.73 9.96
CA VAL A 119 6.02 -13.96 10.14
C VAL A 119 5.16 -15.01 10.85
N ASN A 120 5.02 -16.19 10.26
CA ASN A 120 4.32 -17.30 10.89
C ASN A 120 5.21 -18.06 11.88
N PRO A 121 4.63 -18.83 12.83
CA PRO A 121 5.41 -19.53 13.85
C PRO A 121 6.36 -20.58 13.29
N ASN A 122 6.03 -21.24 12.18
CA ASN A 122 6.90 -22.21 11.52
C ASN A 122 8.20 -21.56 11.00
N MET A 123 8.09 -20.37 10.44
CA MET A 123 9.27 -19.62 10.00
C MET A 123 10.14 -19.19 11.19
N LEU A 124 9.51 -18.77 12.28
CA LEU A 124 10.25 -18.34 13.46
C LEU A 124 10.97 -19.53 14.16
N ASP A 125 10.33 -20.69 14.23
CA ASP A 125 10.95 -21.92 14.75
C ASP A 125 12.09 -22.41 13.84
N ALA A 126 11.96 -22.20 12.51
CA ALA A 126 13.04 -22.51 11.57
C ALA A 126 14.24 -21.56 11.71
N ILE A 127 14.00 -20.28 12.01
CA ILE A 127 15.07 -19.30 12.34
C ILE A 127 15.82 -19.74 13.58
N ASP A 128 15.10 -20.07 14.67
CA ASP A 128 15.71 -20.59 15.89
C ASP A 128 16.62 -21.78 15.61
N LYS A 129 16.07 -22.80 14.95
CA LYS A 129 16.79 -24.02 14.66
C LYS A 129 18.02 -23.77 13.79
N THR A 130 17.91 -22.92 12.76
CA THR A 130 19.04 -22.59 11.90
C THR A 130 20.13 -21.86 12.67
N LEU A 131 19.76 -20.91 13.55
CA LEU A 131 20.72 -20.23 14.42
C LEU A 131 21.43 -21.20 15.35
N LYS A 132 20.72 -22.10 16.00
CA LYS A 132 21.31 -23.13 16.88
C LYS A 132 22.34 -23.98 16.16
N VAL A 133 21.98 -24.55 15.01
CA VAL A 133 22.87 -25.41 14.23
C VAL A 133 24.12 -24.65 13.76
N ASN A 134 23.97 -23.42 13.29
CA ASN A 134 25.11 -22.64 12.77
C ASN A 134 26.00 -22.06 13.86
N ARG A 135 25.46 -21.83 15.05
CA ARG A 135 26.21 -21.27 16.20
C ARG A 135 26.70 -22.35 17.17
N GLU A 136 26.29 -23.60 16.93
CA GLU A 136 26.61 -24.73 17.82
C GLU A 136 26.20 -24.41 19.28
N ASN A 137 24.98 -23.88 19.44
CA ASN A 137 24.47 -23.38 20.71
C ASN A 137 22.96 -23.64 20.81
N ASP A 138 22.55 -24.41 21.81
CA ASP A 138 21.15 -24.85 22.01
C ASP A 138 20.25 -23.84 22.75
N LEU A 139 20.81 -22.72 23.21
CA LEU A 139 20.00 -21.64 23.77
C LEU A 139 18.98 -21.13 22.74
N PRO A 140 17.85 -20.58 23.17
CA PRO A 140 16.89 -19.98 22.23
C PRO A 140 17.58 -19.04 21.24
N PHE A 141 17.26 -19.22 19.95
CA PHE A 141 17.87 -18.49 18.81
C PHE A 141 19.42 -18.58 18.78
N GLY A 142 19.99 -19.69 19.26
CA GLY A 142 21.44 -19.88 19.32
C GLY A 142 22.15 -18.86 20.22
N GLY A 143 21.45 -18.34 21.24
CA GLY A 143 21.95 -17.30 22.15
C GLY A 143 22.10 -15.92 21.56
N VAL A 144 21.49 -15.65 20.37
CA VAL A 144 21.42 -14.32 19.75
C VAL A 144 20.36 -13.46 20.48
N GLN A 145 20.68 -12.21 20.79
CA GLN A 145 19.69 -11.26 21.24
C GLN A 145 18.69 -10.96 20.12
N MET A 146 17.39 -11.13 20.39
CA MET A 146 16.34 -10.88 19.41
C MET A 146 15.62 -9.55 19.67
N LEU A 147 15.42 -8.77 18.62
CA LEU A 147 14.52 -7.64 18.62
C LEU A 147 13.42 -7.88 17.57
N PHE A 148 12.24 -8.26 18.03
CA PHE A 148 11.06 -8.37 17.19
C PHE A 148 10.38 -7.01 17.12
N VAL A 149 10.03 -6.54 15.91
CA VAL A 149 9.41 -5.23 15.71
C VAL A 149 8.17 -5.37 14.86
N GLY A 150 7.05 -4.83 15.30
CA GLY A 150 5.80 -4.86 14.54
C GLY A 150 4.57 -4.50 15.35
N ASP A 151 3.43 -4.59 14.70
CA ASP A 151 2.11 -4.40 15.29
C ASP A 151 1.24 -5.61 14.97
N VAL A 152 0.90 -6.41 15.98
CA VAL A 152 0.12 -7.65 15.82
C VAL A 152 -1.30 -7.43 15.29
N PHE A 153 -1.78 -6.19 15.33
CA PHE A 153 -3.08 -5.80 14.80
C PHE A 153 -3.02 -5.31 13.33
N GLN A 154 -1.81 -5.26 12.75
CA GLN A 154 -1.64 -5.00 11.33
C GLN A 154 -1.76 -6.30 10.54
N LEU A 155 -1.16 -6.36 9.35
CA LEU A 155 -1.28 -7.54 8.49
C LEU A 155 -0.74 -8.80 9.15
N SER A 156 -1.56 -9.82 9.18
CA SER A 156 -1.21 -11.16 9.68
C SER A 156 -0.41 -11.97 8.65
N PRO A 157 0.22 -13.08 9.04
CA PRO A 157 0.89 -13.97 8.12
C PRO A 157 -0.05 -14.47 7.05
N ILE A 158 0.39 -14.39 5.78
CA ILE A 158 -0.35 -14.91 4.63
C ILE A 158 0.09 -16.34 4.37
N SER A 159 -0.87 -17.28 4.43
CA SER A 159 -0.65 -18.69 4.08
C SER A 159 -1.49 -19.04 2.86
N ARG A 160 -0.93 -19.86 1.96
CA ARG A 160 -1.69 -20.43 0.86
C ARG A 160 -2.79 -21.33 1.41
N ARG A 161 -3.88 -21.49 0.68
CA ARG A 161 -5.01 -22.33 1.12
C ARG A 161 -4.54 -23.75 1.51
N THR A 162 -3.64 -24.34 0.73
CA THR A 162 -3.06 -25.67 0.96
C THR A 162 -2.10 -25.74 2.16
N GLU A 163 -1.57 -24.62 2.61
CA GLU A 163 -0.65 -24.55 3.74
C GLU A 163 -1.37 -24.25 5.06
N LYS A 164 -2.57 -23.65 4.97
CA LYS A 164 -3.31 -23.16 6.13
C LYS A 164 -3.69 -24.28 7.09
N GLU A 165 -4.18 -25.39 6.56
CA GLU A 165 -4.57 -26.57 7.35
C GLU A 165 -3.36 -27.21 8.05
N LEU A 166 -2.26 -27.39 7.31
CA LEU A 166 -1.01 -27.91 7.87
C LEU A 166 -0.46 -27.02 9.00
N LEU A 167 -0.51 -25.71 8.81
CA LEU A 167 -0.06 -24.77 9.85
C LEU A 167 -0.97 -24.81 11.08
N LEU A 168 -2.28 -24.93 10.93
CA LEU A 168 -3.20 -25.06 12.04
C LEU A 168 -2.98 -26.36 12.83
N ASN A 169 -2.67 -27.46 12.14
CA ASN A 169 -2.33 -28.73 12.80
C ASN A 169 -1.01 -28.64 13.58
N MET A 170 -0.01 -27.91 13.07
CA MET A 170 1.27 -27.71 13.75
C MET A 170 1.19 -26.68 14.88
N TYR A 171 0.33 -25.69 14.75
CA TYR A 171 0.16 -24.55 15.66
C TYR A 171 -1.33 -24.31 15.93
N PRO A 172 -1.96 -25.14 16.79
CA PRO A 172 -3.41 -25.04 17.07
C PRO A 172 -3.84 -23.68 17.62
N ASP A 173 -2.96 -23.00 18.38
CA ASP A 173 -3.20 -21.67 18.93
C ASP A 173 -3.25 -20.55 17.85
N GLY A 174 -2.95 -20.89 16.59
CA GLY A 174 -3.01 -19.96 15.46
C GLY A 174 -1.69 -19.65 14.80
N ASN A 175 -1.77 -18.86 13.70
CA ASN A 175 -0.67 -18.65 12.75
C ASN A 175 0.19 -17.41 13.04
N PHE A 176 0.18 -16.87 14.25
CA PHE A 176 1.00 -15.72 14.62
C PHE A 176 2.36 -16.14 15.19
N PHE A 177 3.38 -15.34 14.95
CA PHE A 177 4.76 -15.60 15.39
C PHE A 177 4.90 -15.93 16.87
N PHE A 178 4.09 -15.33 17.74
CA PHE A 178 4.13 -15.57 19.20
C PHE A 178 3.62 -16.97 19.60
N ASN A 179 3.05 -17.74 18.66
CA ASN A 179 2.69 -19.15 18.85
C ASN A 179 3.87 -20.09 18.55
N SER A 180 5.01 -19.56 18.09
CA SER A 180 6.26 -20.30 18.02
C SER A 180 6.68 -20.81 19.40
N LYS A 181 7.10 -22.08 19.47
CA LYS A 181 7.63 -22.68 20.69
C LYS A 181 8.78 -21.88 21.27
N TRP A 182 9.71 -21.47 20.41
CA TRP A 182 10.94 -20.79 20.81
C TRP A 182 10.73 -19.33 21.18
N TYR A 183 9.72 -18.67 20.61
CA TYR A 183 9.29 -17.35 21.08
C TYR A 183 8.77 -17.40 22.51
N LYS A 184 7.91 -18.39 22.82
CA LYS A 184 7.37 -18.60 24.18
C LYS A 184 8.49 -18.89 25.20
N ILE A 185 9.48 -19.71 24.83
CA ILE A 185 10.64 -20.02 25.69
C ILE A 185 11.55 -18.81 25.87
N LEU A 186 11.82 -18.05 24.80
CA LEU A 186 12.65 -16.84 24.85
C LEU A 186 12.03 -15.76 25.74
N ASN A 187 10.72 -15.68 25.78
CA ASN A 187 9.90 -14.74 26.57
C ASN A 187 10.43 -13.29 26.49
N PRO A 188 10.43 -12.66 25.30
CA PRO A 188 11.01 -11.34 25.15
C PRO A 188 10.22 -10.29 25.91
N LYS A 189 10.91 -9.30 26.49
CA LYS A 189 10.24 -8.17 27.15
C LYS A 189 9.51 -7.31 26.13
N ILE A 190 8.28 -6.93 26.43
CA ILE A 190 7.45 -6.11 25.54
C ILE A 190 7.65 -4.64 25.86
N ILE A 191 7.96 -3.85 24.83
CA ILE A 191 7.97 -2.38 24.90
C ILE A 191 7.02 -1.85 23.85
N GLU A 192 6.03 -1.08 24.29
CA GLU A 192 5.07 -0.43 23.39
C GLU A 192 5.36 1.06 23.25
N PHE A 193 5.58 1.52 22.03
CA PHE A 193 5.59 2.94 21.70
C PHE A 193 4.15 3.42 21.51
N LYS A 194 3.70 4.36 22.35
CA LYS A 194 2.31 4.82 22.39
C LYS A 194 2.06 6.13 21.63
N GLU A 195 3.06 7.01 21.57
CA GLU A 195 2.92 8.30 20.90
C GLU A 195 2.83 8.15 19.39
N ILE A 196 1.82 8.79 18.80
CA ILE A 196 1.56 8.74 17.36
C ILE A 196 2.02 10.05 16.73
N TYR A 197 2.92 9.94 15.75
CA TYR A 197 3.47 11.09 15.04
C TYR A 197 2.84 11.30 13.66
N ARG A 198 2.05 10.32 13.17
CA ARG A 198 1.45 10.33 11.83
C ARG A 198 0.13 11.09 11.75
N HIS A 199 -0.74 10.91 12.72
CA HIS A 199 -2.09 11.46 12.76
C HIS A 199 -2.19 12.54 13.82
N LYS A 200 -2.93 13.62 13.53
CA LYS A 200 -3.10 14.75 14.44
C LYS A 200 -4.54 14.87 14.99
N ASP A 201 -5.52 14.22 14.35
CA ASP A 201 -6.93 14.23 14.76
C ASP A 201 -7.18 13.18 15.85
N PRO A 202 -7.47 13.60 17.11
CA PRO A 202 -7.71 12.68 18.21
C PRO A 202 -8.92 11.76 18.00
N SER A 203 -10.00 12.27 17.38
CA SER A 203 -11.22 11.51 17.11
C SER A 203 -10.93 10.39 16.11
N PHE A 204 -10.26 10.71 15.02
CA PHE A 204 -9.85 9.71 14.02
C PHE A 204 -8.92 8.67 14.60
N ILE A 205 -7.94 9.08 15.43
CA ILE A 205 -7.02 8.16 16.13
C ILE A 205 -7.81 7.20 17.02
N GLN A 206 -8.79 7.70 17.79
CA GLN A 206 -9.61 6.87 18.66
C GLN A 206 -10.45 5.86 17.89
N LYS A 207 -11.09 6.27 16.78
CA LYS A 207 -11.89 5.38 15.93
C LYS A 207 -11.02 4.32 15.23
N LEU A 208 -9.81 4.67 14.77
CA LEU A 208 -8.85 3.72 14.25
C LEU A 208 -8.40 2.71 15.31
N GLU A 209 -8.23 3.13 16.57
CA GLU A 209 -7.88 2.21 17.65
C GLU A 209 -9.01 1.22 17.95
N ASN A 210 -10.26 1.66 17.91
CA ASN A 210 -11.41 0.79 18.09
C ASN A 210 -11.45 -0.28 16.98
N ILE A 211 -11.21 0.09 15.71
CA ILE A 211 -11.09 -0.89 14.62
C ILE A 211 -9.92 -1.83 14.84
N ARG A 212 -8.76 -1.29 15.23
CA ARG A 212 -7.55 -2.06 15.49
C ARG A 212 -7.79 -3.17 16.54
N ARG A 213 -8.54 -2.85 17.59
CA ARG A 213 -8.85 -3.78 18.70
C ARG A 213 -10.12 -4.60 18.48
N ASN A 214 -10.77 -4.47 17.33
CA ASN A 214 -12.06 -5.07 17.02
C ASN A 214 -13.17 -4.66 18.02
N GLN A 215 -13.11 -3.43 18.54
CA GLN A 215 -14.10 -2.81 19.42
C GLN A 215 -15.03 -1.94 18.58
N ILE A 216 -15.83 -2.57 17.71
CA ILE A 216 -16.65 -1.89 16.71
C ILE A 216 -18.03 -1.65 17.28
N SER A 217 -18.29 -0.41 17.75
CA SER A 217 -19.61 0.06 18.11
C SER A 217 -20.34 0.68 16.92
N GLN A 218 -21.65 0.91 17.05
CA GLN A 218 -22.43 1.61 16.03
C GLN A 218 -21.85 3.00 15.75
N GLU A 219 -21.39 3.72 16.76
CA GLU A 219 -20.73 5.02 16.62
C GLU A 219 -19.47 4.97 15.73
N VAL A 220 -18.66 3.89 15.86
CA VAL A 220 -17.48 3.69 14.99
C VAL A 220 -17.91 3.42 13.56
N LEU A 221 -18.93 2.59 13.36
CA LEU A 221 -19.49 2.33 12.03
C LEU A 221 -20.04 3.60 11.39
N ASP A 222 -20.82 4.36 12.12
CA ASP A 222 -21.44 5.61 11.62
C ASP A 222 -20.37 6.66 11.27
N PHE A 223 -19.29 6.72 12.05
CA PHE A 223 -18.17 7.62 11.77
C PHE A 223 -17.53 7.34 10.40
N PHE A 224 -17.27 6.09 10.06
CA PHE A 224 -16.69 5.72 8.77
C PHE A 224 -17.75 5.63 7.67
N ASN A 225 -18.97 5.19 7.96
CA ASN A 225 -20.05 5.04 6.98
C ASN A 225 -20.49 6.38 6.37
N LYS A 226 -20.28 7.50 7.03
CA LYS A 226 -20.45 8.84 6.44
C LYS A 226 -19.59 9.07 5.20
N ARG A 227 -18.52 8.27 5.03
CA ARG A 227 -17.61 8.33 3.89
C ARG A 227 -17.79 7.15 2.93
N VAL A 228 -18.72 6.24 3.20
CA VAL A 228 -19.00 5.11 2.31
C VAL A 228 -19.72 5.63 1.06
N VAL A 229 -19.05 5.52 -0.07
CA VAL A 229 -19.69 5.64 -1.37
C VAL A 229 -20.35 4.29 -1.65
N LYS A 230 -21.66 4.22 -1.52
CA LYS A 230 -22.42 3.02 -1.88
C LYS A 230 -22.30 2.82 -3.40
N ASN A 231 -21.49 1.86 -3.83
CA ASN A 231 -21.64 1.26 -5.13
C ASN A 231 -22.91 0.37 -5.04
N GLU A 232 -24.05 0.95 -5.29
CA GLU A 232 -25.26 0.16 -5.45
C GLU A 232 -25.06 -0.77 -6.63
N LYS A 233 -24.78 -2.04 -6.32
CA LYS A 233 -24.92 -3.11 -7.30
C LYS A 233 -26.36 -3.07 -7.78
N LYS A 234 -26.54 -2.94 -9.08
CA LYS A 234 -27.82 -3.10 -9.79
C LYS A 234 -28.50 -4.39 -9.39
N ASN A 235 -29.25 -4.39 -8.31
CA ASN A 235 -30.30 -5.37 -8.04
C ASN A 235 -31.40 -4.63 -7.27
N ASN A 236 -32.48 -4.31 -7.98
CA ASN A 236 -33.73 -3.71 -7.49
C ASN A 236 -33.60 -2.24 -7.01
N ASP A 237 -33.29 -1.33 -7.95
CA ASP A 237 -33.55 0.10 -7.72
C ASP A 237 -35.08 0.28 -7.52
N ASN A 238 -35.51 0.71 -6.34
CA ASN A 238 -36.84 1.23 -6.14
C ASN A 238 -37.01 2.46 -7.03
N LEU A 239 -38.10 2.60 -7.72
CA LEU A 239 -38.39 3.68 -8.68
C LEU A 239 -38.17 5.07 -8.06
N SER A 240 -38.39 5.23 -6.75
CA SER A 240 -38.16 6.45 -5.98
C SER A 240 -36.67 6.84 -5.88
N ASP A 241 -35.76 5.87 -5.68
CA ASP A 241 -34.32 6.10 -5.54
C ASP A 241 -33.69 6.52 -6.88
N TYR A 242 -34.10 5.84 -7.97
CA TYR A 242 -33.69 6.23 -9.32
C TYR A 242 -34.12 7.66 -9.69
N GLN A 243 -35.34 8.06 -9.31
CA GLN A 243 -35.85 9.41 -9.53
C GLN A 243 -35.07 10.47 -8.72
N GLU A 244 -34.70 10.16 -7.49
CA GLU A 244 -33.88 11.06 -6.67
C GLU A 244 -32.47 11.26 -7.26
N ARG A 245 -31.85 10.21 -7.75
CA ARG A 245 -30.56 10.25 -8.45
C ARG A 245 -30.63 11.09 -9.72
N LEU A 246 -31.71 10.98 -10.47
CA LEU A 246 -31.97 11.83 -11.64
C LEU A 246 -32.16 13.30 -11.28
N LYS A 247 -32.88 13.61 -10.20
CA LYS A 247 -33.02 14.99 -9.71
C LYS A 247 -31.64 15.59 -9.34
N LYS A 248 -30.80 14.83 -8.65
CA LYS A 248 -29.43 15.25 -8.34
C LYS A 248 -28.58 15.48 -9.61
N LEU A 249 -28.77 14.65 -10.64
CA LEU A 249 -28.10 14.81 -11.93
C LEU A 249 -28.53 16.12 -12.63
N HIS A 250 -29.82 16.42 -12.65
CA HIS A 250 -30.36 17.66 -13.25
C HIS A 250 -29.85 18.90 -12.53
N LEU A 251 -29.75 18.87 -11.19
CA LEU A 251 -29.16 19.97 -10.40
C LEU A 251 -27.67 20.15 -10.70
N LYS A 252 -26.94 19.08 -10.94
CA LYS A 252 -25.51 19.11 -11.25
C LYS A 252 -25.21 19.63 -12.65
N PHE A 253 -26.12 19.40 -13.60
CA PHE A 253 -25.97 19.78 -15.01
C PHE A 253 -27.18 20.52 -15.57
N PRO A 254 -27.51 21.71 -15.07
CA PRO A 254 -28.77 22.39 -15.42
C PRO A 254 -28.86 22.77 -16.90
N LEU A 255 -27.74 23.06 -17.55
CA LEU A 255 -27.74 23.42 -18.98
C LEU A 255 -27.95 22.19 -19.89
N ILE A 256 -27.44 21.01 -19.50
CA ILE A 256 -27.65 19.77 -20.26
C ILE A 256 -29.12 19.39 -20.26
N PHE A 257 -29.79 19.57 -19.12
CA PHE A 257 -31.20 19.21 -18.92
C PHE A 257 -32.14 20.41 -19.03
N LYS A 258 -31.67 21.51 -19.65
CA LYS A 258 -32.53 22.66 -19.95
C LYS A 258 -33.75 22.22 -20.78
N ASN A 259 -34.95 22.60 -20.32
CA ASN A 259 -36.22 22.22 -20.92
C ASN A 259 -36.55 20.71 -20.85
N TRP A 260 -35.94 19.96 -19.95
CA TRP A 260 -36.33 18.56 -19.70
C TRP A 260 -37.78 18.50 -19.19
N LYS A 261 -38.59 17.69 -19.85
CA LYS A 261 -39.98 17.41 -19.43
C LYS A 261 -40.06 16.02 -18.82
N ASP A 262 -40.76 15.88 -17.69
CA ASP A 262 -40.91 14.56 -17.04
C ASP A 262 -41.68 13.55 -17.92
N GLU A 263 -42.47 14.03 -18.86
CA GLU A 263 -43.15 13.20 -19.89
C GLU A 263 -42.11 12.48 -20.78
N ASP A 264 -40.93 13.03 -20.99
CA ASP A 264 -39.82 12.35 -21.72
C ASP A 264 -39.19 11.18 -20.94
N ALA A 265 -39.50 11.08 -19.65
CA ALA A 265 -39.08 10.00 -18.77
C ALA A 265 -40.07 8.81 -18.78
N ILE A 266 -41.32 9.05 -19.12
CA ILE A 266 -42.36 8.02 -19.12
C ILE A 266 -42.26 7.26 -20.42
N ASN A 267 -42.08 5.95 -20.32
CA ASN A 267 -42.25 5.04 -21.46
C ASN A 267 -43.73 5.01 -21.85
N HIS A 268 -44.17 6.00 -22.63
CA HIS A 268 -45.37 5.83 -23.37
C HIS A 268 -45.20 4.58 -24.25
N LYS A 269 -46.24 3.75 -24.31
CA LYS A 269 -46.29 2.52 -25.15
C LYS A 269 -46.25 2.89 -26.64
N GLU A 270 -45.23 3.64 -27.08
CA GLU A 270 -44.98 3.84 -28.50
C GLU A 270 -44.56 2.48 -29.11
N PRO A 271 -45.12 2.08 -30.25
CA PRO A 271 -44.67 0.90 -30.95
C PRO A 271 -43.16 0.94 -31.21
N LYS A 272 -42.48 -0.20 -31.00
CA LYS A 272 -41.01 -0.28 -31.15
C LYS A 272 -40.57 0.15 -32.56
N SER A 273 -41.39 -0.06 -33.57
CA SER A 273 -41.18 0.38 -34.95
C SER A 273 -41.06 1.90 -35.09
N GLU A 274 -41.96 2.65 -34.44
CA GLU A 274 -41.95 4.11 -34.46
C GLU A 274 -40.75 4.72 -33.71
N ILE A 275 -40.40 4.07 -32.59
CA ILE A 275 -39.19 4.48 -31.83
C ILE A 275 -37.95 4.29 -32.69
N LEU A 276 -37.80 3.15 -33.37
CA LEU A 276 -36.62 2.87 -34.21
C LEU A 276 -36.57 3.73 -35.46
N ALA A 277 -37.74 4.12 -36.02
CA ALA A 277 -37.81 5.06 -37.13
C ALA A 277 -37.21 6.43 -36.75
N LYS A 278 -37.57 6.92 -35.56
CA LYS A 278 -37.08 8.23 -35.04
C LYS A 278 -35.68 8.14 -34.43
N TYR A 279 -35.34 7.01 -33.78
CA TYR A 279 -34.09 6.80 -33.06
C TYR A 279 -33.46 5.46 -33.45
N PRO A 280 -32.81 5.34 -34.60
CA PRO A 280 -32.29 4.07 -35.15
C PRO A 280 -31.27 3.33 -34.26
N ASN A 281 -30.67 4.01 -33.32
CA ASN A 281 -29.72 3.42 -32.38
C ASN A 281 -30.32 3.13 -30.99
N HIS A 282 -31.65 3.33 -30.81
CA HIS A 282 -32.33 2.99 -29.55
C HIS A 282 -32.25 1.49 -29.26
N GLY A 283 -31.86 1.15 -28.02
CA GLY A 283 -31.70 -0.26 -27.58
C GLY A 283 -30.39 -0.93 -28.01
N LYS A 284 -29.57 -0.34 -28.89
CA LYS A 284 -28.22 -0.84 -29.19
C LYS A 284 -27.28 -0.60 -28.01
N ARG A 285 -26.29 -1.50 -27.84
CA ARG A 285 -25.21 -1.28 -26.83
C ARG A 285 -24.46 0.00 -27.13
N TRP A 286 -23.98 0.68 -26.08
CA TRP A 286 -23.11 1.82 -26.17
C TRP A 286 -21.69 1.35 -26.50
N SER A 287 -21.03 2.03 -27.45
CA SER A 287 -19.63 1.79 -27.75
C SER A 287 -18.74 2.69 -26.88
N ASN A 288 -17.46 2.30 -26.71
CA ASN A 288 -16.49 3.12 -26.01
C ASN A 288 -16.26 4.49 -26.67
N GLU A 289 -16.42 4.56 -28.00
CA GLU A 289 -16.31 5.82 -28.74
C GLU A 289 -17.53 6.72 -28.50
N GLU A 290 -18.73 6.15 -28.46
CA GLU A 290 -19.93 6.89 -28.07
C GLU A 290 -19.81 7.43 -26.65
N ASP A 291 -19.29 6.65 -25.70
CA ASP A 291 -19.09 7.08 -24.32
C ASP A 291 -18.08 8.22 -24.20
N LYS A 292 -16.96 8.14 -24.91
CA LYS A 292 -15.96 9.24 -24.97
C LYS A 292 -16.57 10.52 -25.55
N LYS A 293 -17.32 10.39 -26.64
CA LYS A 293 -17.99 11.51 -27.30
C LYS A 293 -19.08 12.11 -26.41
N LEU A 294 -19.85 11.27 -25.70
CA LEU A 294 -20.86 11.71 -24.73
C LEU A 294 -20.18 12.45 -23.55
N GLY A 295 -19.06 11.94 -23.07
CA GLY A 295 -18.25 12.60 -22.03
C GLY A 295 -17.78 14.00 -22.45
N SER A 296 -17.40 14.20 -23.71
CA SER A 296 -17.03 15.54 -24.22
C SER A 296 -18.22 16.49 -24.25
N TYR A 297 -19.40 16.00 -24.59
CA TYR A 297 -20.62 16.82 -24.58
C TYR A 297 -21.09 17.17 -23.16
N ILE A 298 -20.88 16.30 -22.20
CA ILE A 298 -21.11 16.60 -20.76
C ILE A 298 -20.21 17.75 -20.30
N LYS A 299 -18.93 17.74 -20.69
CA LYS A 299 -17.95 18.78 -20.30
C LYS A 299 -18.36 20.18 -20.83
N ILE A 300 -18.85 20.25 -22.05
CA ILE A 300 -19.30 21.51 -22.67
C ILE A 300 -20.78 21.81 -22.38
N GLN A 301 -21.44 21.01 -21.55
CA GLN A 301 -22.84 21.14 -21.15
C GLN A 301 -23.84 21.23 -22.33
N LYS A 302 -23.62 20.43 -23.36
CA LYS A 302 -24.48 20.40 -24.54
C LYS A 302 -25.86 19.83 -24.18
N CYS A 303 -26.92 20.41 -24.71
CA CYS A 303 -28.30 20.01 -24.41
C CYS A 303 -28.60 18.55 -24.74
N VAL A 304 -29.29 17.83 -23.85
CA VAL A 304 -29.63 16.41 -23.99
C VAL A 304 -30.41 16.11 -25.26
N TYR A 305 -31.27 17.01 -25.71
CA TYR A 305 -32.03 16.84 -26.97
C TYR A 305 -31.14 16.92 -28.20
N GLU A 306 -30.16 17.84 -28.23
CA GLU A 306 -29.17 17.92 -29.29
C GLU A 306 -28.28 16.67 -29.31
N ILE A 307 -27.86 16.19 -28.13
CA ILE A 307 -27.11 14.95 -28.00
C ILE A 307 -27.94 13.76 -28.51
N SER A 308 -29.24 13.73 -28.22
CA SER A 308 -30.19 12.72 -28.69
C SER A 308 -30.21 12.63 -30.22
N ILE A 309 -30.23 13.75 -30.93
CA ILE A 309 -30.19 13.81 -32.38
C ILE A 309 -28.85 13.26 -32.91
N ILE A 310 -27.72 13.69 -32.32
CA ILE A 310 -26.38 13.27 -32.74
C ILE A 310 -26.19 11.76 -32.59
N PHE A 311 -26.62 11.17 -31.50
CA PHE A 311 -26.46 9.74 -31.25
C PHE A 311 -27.61 8.90 -31.83
N LYS A 312 -28.67 9.54 -32.36
CA LYS A 312 -29.88 8.87 -32.86
C LYS A 312 -30.49 7.95 -31.79
N ARG A 313 -30.52 8.42 -30.55
CA ARG A 313 -31.04 7.70 -29.38
C ARG A 313 -32.07 8.56 -28.64
N LYS A 314 -33.08 7.93 -28.00
CA LYS A 314 -34.07 8.68 -27.19
C LYS A 314 -33.38 9.58 -26.14
N PRO A 315 -33.90 10.77 -25.82
CA PRO A 315 -33.40 11.63 -24.75
C PRO A 315 -33.29 10.90 -23.40
N SER A 316 -34.24 10.06 -23.06
CA SER A 316 -34.23 9.21 -21.84
C SER A 316 -33.04 8.23 -21.82
N ALA A 317 -32.66 7.65 -22.97
CA ALA A 317 -31.52 6.76 -23.08
C ALA A 317 -30.19 7.55 -22.93
N ILE A 318 -30.12 8.75 -23.47
CA ILE A 318 -28.97 9.68 -23.27
C ILE A 318 -28.86 10.03 -21.79
N ARG A 319 -29.98 10.45 -21.14
CA ARG A 319 -30.01 10.76 -19.72
C ARG A 319 -29.57 9.60 -18.84
N GLY A 320 -30.08 8.40 -19.11
CA GLY A 320 -29.68 7.19 -18.39
C GLY A 320 -28.16 6.88 -18.55
N ARG A 321 -27.62 7.09 -19.77
CA ARG A 321 -26.18 6.88 -20.00
C ARG A 321 -25.31 7.96 -19.37
N ILE A 322 -25.74 9.23 -19.38
CA ILE A 322 -25.09 10.32 -18.64
C ILE A 322 -25.08 9.97 -17.14
N LEU A 323 -26.19 9.53 -16.58
CA LEU A 323 -26.25 9.09 -15.18
C LEU A 323 -25.23 7.98 -14.90
N GLN A 324 -25.18 6.93 -15.76
CA GLN A 324 -24.19 5.87 -15.63
C GLN A 324 -22.75 6.37 -15.71
N ILE A 325 -22.42 7.19 -16.71
CA ILE A 325 -21.06 7.75 -16.87
C ILE A 325 -20.70 8.63 -15.66
N VAL A 326 -21.64 9.43 -15.19
CA VAL A 326 -21.42 10.28 -14.02
C VAL A 326 -21.27 9.44 -12.75
N GLU A 327 -22.00 8.34 -12.61
CA GLU A 327 -21.90 7.41 -11.48
C GLU A 327 -20.68 6.48 -11.58
N GLU A 328 -20.36 5.98 -12.78
CA GLU A 328 -19.11 5.25 -13.04
C GLU A 328 -17.88 6.14 -12.83
N ASN A 329 -18.02 7.46 -13.05
CA ASN A 329 -17.02 8.49 -12.74
C ASN A 329 -17.20 9.12 -11.35
N LEU A 330 -18.16 8.68 -10.52
CA LEU A 330 -18.33 9.15 -9.13
C LEU A 330 -17.22 8.68 -8.20
N ILE A 331 -16.47 7.67 -8.59
CA ILE A 331 -15.08 7.52 -8.16
C ILE A 331 -14.23 8.30 -9.15
N ASP A 332 -14.38 9.61 -9.13
CA ASP A 332 -13.53 10.48 -9.95
C ASP A 332 -12.11 10.47 -9.36
N LEU A 333 -11.34 9.46 -9.76
CA LEU A 333 -9.90 9.41 -9.54
C LEU A 333 -9.17 10.51 -10.37
N SER A 334 -9.90 11.41 -11.04
CA SER A 334 -9.34 12.61 -11.68
C SER A 334 -9.00 13.70 -10.65
N THR A 335 -9.45 13.56 -9.40
CA THR A 335 -8.96 14.42 -8.32
C THR A 335 -7.49 14.08 -8.10
N SER A 336 -6.60 14.96 -8.57
CA SER A 336 -5.15 14.83 -8.38
C SER A 336 -4.83 14.46 -6.93
N GLY A 337 -4.12 13.35 -6.75
CA GLY A 337 -3.72 12.87 -5.42
C GLY A 337 -4.64 11.85 -4.75
N LEU A 338 -5.77 11.45 -5.35
CA LEU A 338 -6.63 10.38 -4.83
C LEU A 338 -6.11 9.02 -5.28
N ILE A 339 -5.90 8.08 -4.36
CA ILE A 339 -5.42 6.72 -4.63
C ILE A 339 -6.44 5.67 -4.18
N LEU A 340 -6.67 4.66 -5.02
CA LEU A 340 -7.47 3.49 -4.67
C LEU A 340 -6.62 2.45 -3.93
N LEU A 341 -6.98 2.14 -2.70
CA LEU A 341 -6.36 1.07 -1.89
C LEU A 341 -7.22 -0.19 -1.95
N THR A 342 -6.67 -1.27 -2.48
CA THR A 342 -7.41 -2.53 -2.66
C THR A 342 -6.55 -3.74 -2.29
N PRO A 343 -7.15 -4.88 -1.88
CA PRO A 343 -6.39 -6.08 -1.55
C PRO A 343 -5.80 -6.81 -2.76
N LYS A 344 -6.37 -6.63 -3.97
CA LYS A 344 -6.07 -7.47 -5.15
C LYS A 344 -5.12 -6.81 -6.15
N ASN A 345 -3.96 -7.46 -6.42
CA ASN A 345 -3.01 -7.00 -7.45
C ASN A 345 -3.65 -6.88 -8.85
N LYS A 346 -4.58 -7.80 -9.22
CA LYS A 346 -5.28 -7.76 -10.50
C LYS A 346 -6.06 -6.45 -10.69
N LYS A 347 -6.78 -6.01 -9.65
CA LYS A 347 -7.54 -4.75 -9.67
C LYS A 347 -6.63 -3.54 -9.79
N VAL A 348 -5.52 -3.52 -9.05
CA VAL A 348 -4.50 -2.46 -9.16
C VAL A 348 -3.97 -2.36 -10.58
N PHE A 349 -3.61 -3.50 -11.18
CA PHE A 349 -3.13 -3.54 -12.55
C PHE A 349 -4.17 -3.00 -13.54
N GLN A 350 -5.41 -3.47 -13.44
CA GLN A 350 -6.52 -3.03 -14.31
C GLN A 350 -6.72 -1.51 -14.22
N VAL A 351 -6.90 -0.97 -13.01
CA VAL A 351 -7.14 0.47 -12.81
C VAL A 351 -5.99 1.32 -13.34
N ASN A 352 -4.75 0.98 -13.00
CA ASN A 352 -3.60 1.76 -13.45
C ASN A 352 -3.41 1.68 -14.96
N HIS A 353 -3.60 0.49 -15.56
CA HIS A 353 -3.48 0.29 -17.01
C HIS A 353 -4.57 1.02 -17.79
N GLU A 354 -5.84 0.90 -17.38
CA GLU A 354 -6.97 1.58 -18.01
C GLU A 354 -6.83 3.11 -17.92
N LYS A 355 -6.47 3.63 -16.74
CA LYS A 355 -6.23 5.07 -16.55
C LYS A 355 -5.08 5.58 -17.42
N LEU A 356 -3.97 4.84 -17.50
CA LEU A 356 -2.83 5.20 -18.37
C LEU A 356 -3.23 5.17 -19.84
N LYS A 357 -3.95 4.11 -20.26
CA LYS A 357 -4.43 3.96 -21.65
C LYS A 357 -5.34 5.12 -22.08
N ASN A 358 -6.19 5.59 -21.17
CA ASN A 358 -7.17 6.65 -21.45
C ASN A 358 -6.59 8.07 -21.50
N LEU A 359 -5.29 8.24 -21.26
CA LEU A 359 -4.62 9.51 -21.52
C LEU A 359 -4.30 9.62 -23.01
N ASP A 360 -4.65 10.75 -23.63
CA ASP A 360 -4.52 11.00 -25.07
C ASP A 360 -3.09 11.48 -25.47
N THR A 361 -2.10 11.32 -24.59
CA THR A 361 -0.70 11.72 -24.82
C THR A 361 0.16 10.52 -25.21
N PRO A 362 1.29 10.72 -25.93
CA PRO A 362 2.20 9.64 -26.30
C PRO A 362 2.74 8.88 -25.09
N GLU A 363 2.88 7.54 -25.24
CA GLU A 363 3.48 6.67 -24.22
C GLU A 363 5.00 6.66 -24.35
N PHE A 364 5.69 6.89 -23.23
CA PHE A 364 7.12 6.74 -23.09
C PHE A 364 7.44 5.51 -22.24
N SER A 365 8.49 4.79 -22.62
CA SER A 365 8.98 3.61 -21.89
C SER A 365 10.40 3.84 -21.42
N TYR A 366 10.63 3.63 -20.13
CA TYR A 366 11.93 3.76 -19.48
C TYR A 366 12.37 2.41 -18.92
N ILE A 367 13.43 1.85 -19.50
CA ILE A 367 13.92 0.52 -19.12
C ILE A 367 14.94 0.67 -18.00
N GLY A 368 14.66 0.04 -16.85
CA GLY A 368 15.56 -0.01 -15.70
C GLY A 368 16.68 -1.03 -15.89
N LYS A 369 17.87 -0.68 -15.40
CA LYS A 369 19.06 -1.53 -15.46
C LYS A 369 19.16 -2.38 -14.18
N VAL A 370 19.30 -3.68 -14.36
CA VAL A 370 19.46 -4.64 -13.27
C VAL A 370 20.84 -5.26 -13.36
N THR A 371 21.56 -5.32 -12.22
CA THR A 371 22.83 -6.05 -12.11
C THR A 371 22.78 -7.03 -10.96
N GLY A 372 23.57 -8.09 -11.06
CA GLY A 372 23.72 -9.08 -9.98
C GLY A 372 22.41 -9.73 -9.54
N LYS A 373 22.27 -9.95 -8.24
CA LYS A 373 21.17 -10.74 -7.65
C LYS A 373 19.98 -9.87 -7.22
N PHE A 374 19.40 -9.07 -8.13
CA PHE A 374 18.22 -8.26 -7.83
C PHE A 374 16.95 -8.89 -8.44
N LYS A 375 15.97 -9.29 -7.61
CA LYS A 375 14.74 -9.96 -8.06
C LYS A 375 13.67 -8.95 -8.43
N THR A 376 12.84 -9.27 -9.44
CA THR A 376 11.70 -8.44 -9.87
C THR A 376 10.70 -8.16 -8.73
N ALA A 377 10.49 -9.13 -7.84
CA ALA A 377 9.59 -8.97 -6.69
C ALA A 377 10.06 -7.89 -5.69
N ASP A 378 11.35 -7.58 -5.67
CA ASP A 378 11.97 -6.61 -4.77
C ASP A 378 12.08 -5.20 -5.40
N MET A 379 11.65 -5.05 -6.67
CA MET A 379 11.74 -3.76 -7.39
C MET A 379 10.73 -2.74 -6.85
N MET A 380 11.24 -1.54 -6.55
CA MET A 380 10.46 -0.42 -6.05
C MET A 380 9.71 0.32 -7.16
N SER A 381 10.14 0.18 -8.40
CA SER A 381 9.54 0.68 -9.62
C SER A 381 9.44 -0.45 -10.64
N GLU A 382 8.68 -0.28 -11.70
CA GLU A 382 8.60 -1.28 -12.77
C GLU A 382 9.89 -1.28 -13.60
N LYS A 383 10.40 -2.49 -13.97
CA LYS A 383 11.59 -2.59 -14.82
C LYS A 383 11.37 -1.89 -16.16
N ASN A 384 10.20 -2.07 -16.77
CA ASN A 384 9.76 -1.31 -17.94
C ASN A 384 8.68 -0.32 -17.49
N LEU A 385 9.12 0.88 -17.10
CA LEU A 385 8.25 1.94 -16.61
C LEU A 385 7.61 2.66 -17.80
N LYS A 386 6.30 2.47 -17.96
CA LYS A 386 5.49 3.12 -18.99
C LYS A 386 4.74 4.30 -18.40
N LEU A 387 4.90 5.47 -19.02
CA LEU A 387 4.29 6.72 -18.58
C LEU A 387 3.72 7.51 -19.74
N LYS A 388 2.74 8.34 -19.44
CA LYS A 388 2.19 9.38 -20.32
C LYS A 388 2.13 10.70 -19.56
N VAL A 389 2.19 11.82 -20.26
CA VAL A 389 1.93 13.13 -19.63
C VAL A 389 0.51 13.14 -19.06
N GLY A 390 0.34 13.68 -17.86
CA GLY A 390 -0.90 13.62 -17.09
C GLY A 390 -1.05 12.35 -16.21
N ALA A 391 -0.12 11.39 -16.28
CA ALA A 391 -0.18 10.20 -15.45
C ALA A 391 -0.02 10.55 -13.96
N GLN A 392 -0.92 10.03 -13.13
CA GLN A 392 -0.79 10.10 -11.68
C GLN A 392 0.23 9.08 -11.19
N ILE A 393 1.22 9.57 -10.46
CA ILE A 393 2.33 8.76 -9.99
C ILE A 393 2.57 8.93 -8.50
N MET A 394 3.30 8.00 -7.94
CA MET A 394 3.86 8.06 -6.60
C MET A 394 5.38 7.90 -6.66
N LEU A 395 6.07 8.76 -5.93
CA LEU A 395 7.51 8.68 -5.75
C LEU A 395 7.84 7.58 -4.71
N THR A 396 8.80 6.71 -5.04
CA THR A 396 9.09 5.48 -4.27
C THR A 396 10.38 5.58 -3.44
N LYS A 397 11.04 6.74 -3.46
CA LYS A 397 12.25 7.02 -2.67
C LYS A 397 12.26 8.50 -2.26
N ASN A 398 12.81 8.80 -1.09
CA ASN A 398 13.04 10.18 -0.66
C ASN A 398 14.05 10.86 -1.58
N ASP A 399 13.84 12.12 -1.82
CA ASP A 399 14.79 12.95 -2.56
C ASP A 399 15.94 13.40 -1.67
N PRO A 400 17.19 13.30 -2.11
CA PRO A 400 18.32 13.83 -1.37
C PRO A 400 18.27 15.34 -1.12
N GLY A 401 17.62 16.09 -2.02
CA GLY A 401 17.40 17.53 -1.90
C GLY A 401 16.11 17.91 -1.15
N GLU A 402 15.46 16.96 -0.45
CA GLU A 402 14.24 17.19 0.37
C GLU A 402 13.03 17.74 -0.40
N ARG A 403 13.03 17.64 -1.73
CA ARG A 403 11.92 18.12 -2.57
C ARG A 403 10.65 17.30 -2.40
N TRP A 404 10.79 16.01 -2.07
CA TRP A 404 9.70 15.06 -1.80
C TRP A 404 10.16 13.89 -0.94
N VAL A 405 9.19 13.17 -0.41
CA VAL A 405 9.40 11.93 0.37
C VAL A 405 8.76 10.74 -0.31
N ASN A 406 9.17 9.53 0.07
CA ASN A 406 8.55 8.28 -0.39
C ASN A 406 7.05 8.25 -0.09
N GLY A 407 6.23 7.99 -1.09
CA GLY A 407 4.78 8.06 -1.01
C GLY A 407 4.20 9.39 -1.48
N THR A 408 5.03 10.39 -1.80
CA THR A 408 4.54 11.65 -2.37
C THR A 408 3.89 11.41 -3.72
N MET A 409 2.67 11.90 -3.86
CA MET A 409 1.89 11.85 -5.09
C MET A 409 2.24 13.02 -6.00
N GLY A 410 2.20 12.79 -7.31
CA GLY A 410 2.42 13.83 -8.32
C GLY A 410 1.77 13.48 -9.65
N LEU A 411 1.82 14.43 -10.57
CA LEU A 411 1.40 14.26 -11.96
C LEU A 411 2.61 14.38 -12.88
N VAL A 412 2.68 13.53 -13.89
CA VAL A 412 3.69 13.66 -14.94
C VAL A 412 3.37 14.89 -15.75
N GLU A 413 4.25 15.89 -15.74
CA GLU A 413 4.08 17.16 -16.45
C GLU A 413 4.72 17.14 -17.82
N LYS A 414 5.92 16.56 -17.95
CA LYS A 414 6.66 16.45 -19.20
C LYS A 414 7.50 15.18 -19.23
N LEU A 415 7.58 14.55 -20.39
CA LEU A 415 8.41 13.38 -20.67
C LEU A 415 9.35 13.66 -21.83
N GLU A 416 10.61 13.30 -21.67
CA GLU A 416 11.66 13.30 -22.70
C GLU A 416 12.32 11.91 -22.71
N LYS A 417 13.19 11.66 -23.67
CA LYS A 417 13.86 10.36 -23.83
C LYS A 417 14.52 9.87 -22.53
N ASP A 418 15.19 10.79 -21.81
CA ASP A 418 15.95 10.47 -20.61
C ASP A 418 15.63 11.39 -19.42
N LYS A 419 14.51 12.13 -19.45
CA LYS A 419 14.10 13.03 -18.39
C LYS A 419 12.61 12.93 -18.12
N ILE A 420 12.26 12.95 -16.85
CA ILE A 420 10.87 12.95 -16.37
C ILE A 420 10.67 14.17 -15.49
N TYR A 421 9.65 14.95 -15.78
CA TYR A 421 9.25 16.10 -14.98
C TYR A 421 7.92 15.82 -14.31
N VAL A 422 7.87 15.99 -13.00
CA VAL A 422 6.69 15.69 -12.16
C VAL A 422 6.24 16.94 -11.43
N LYS A 423 4.96 17.24 -11.51
CA LYS A 423 4.32 18.29 -10.76
C LYS A 423 3.87 17.77 -9.40
N ILE A 424 4.36 18.39 -8.34
CA ILE A 424 4.02 18.11 -6.94
C ILE A 424 3.47 19.42 -6.34
N GLY A 425 2.17 19.45 -6.03
CA GLY A 425 1.50 20.68 -5.67
C GLY A 425 1.56 21.72 -6.80
N ARG A 426 2.18 22.87 -6.53
CA ARG A 426 2.36 23.94 -7.53
C ARG A 426 3.71 23.95 -8.20
N LYS A 427 4.65 23.09 -7.80
CA LYS A 427 6.04 23.07 -8.31
C LYS A 427 6.26 21.89 -9.24
N VAL A 428 7.08 22.09 -10.25
CA VAL A 428 7.52 21.06 -11.19
C VAL A 428 8.98 20.72 -10.89
N PHE A 429 9.28 19.41 -10.79
CA PHE A 429 10.61 18.91 -10.50
C PHE A 429 11.05 17.90 -11.54
N GLN A 430 12.31 17.97 -11.96
CA GLN A 430 12.94 16.89 -12.68
C GLN A 430 13.23 15.75 -11.68
N VAL A 431 12.78 14.55 -12.04
CA VAL A 431 13.06 13.33 -11.27
C VAL A 431 14.21 12.60 -11.93
N GLU A 432 15.21 12.25 -11.15
CA GLU A 432 16.38 11.51 -11.63
C GLU A 432 16.26 10.02 -11.35
N LYS A 433 17.01 9.21 -12.11
CA LYS A 433 17.16 7.79 -11.82
C LYS A 433 17.86 7.61 -10.49
N VAL A 434 17.45 6.58 -9.77
CA VAL A 434 18.07 6.18 -8.51
C VAL A 434 18.49 4.73 -8.57
N THR A 435 19.52 4.39 -7.84
CA THR A 435 19.96 3.01 -7.69
C THR A 435 19.47 2.48 -6.35
N TRP A 436 18.76 1.35 -6.41
CA TRP A 436 18.47 0.53 -5.23
C TRP A 436 19.50 -0.58 -5.17
N GLU A 437 20.10 -0.74 -4.01
CA GLU A 437 21.13 -1.72 -3.75
C GLU A 437 20.59 -2.87 -2.92
N MET A 438 21.02 -4.05 -3.25
CA MET A 438 20.73 -5.25 -2.49
C MET A 438 22.01 -5.68 -1.82
N TYR A 439 21.98 -5.71 -0.51
CA TYR A 439 23.12 -6.02 0.31
C TYR A 439 23.19 -7.51 0.69
N ASP A 440 24.37 -8.03 0.73
CA ASP A 440 24.77 -9.19 1.52
C ASP A 440 25.79 -8.73 2.56
N TYR A 441 26.00 -9.52 3.59
CA TYR A 441 26.92 -9.15 4.67
C TYR A 441 28.04 -10.15 4.77
N TYR A 442 29.23 -9.66 5.07
CA TYR A 442 30.42 -10.46 5.34
C TYR A 442 31.12 -9.92 6.59
N ILE A 443 32.06 -10.72 7.11
CA ILE A 443 32.88 -10.32 8.27
C ILE A 443 34.19 -9.74 7.77
N LYS A 444 34.52 -8.54 8.26
CA LYS A 444 35.84 -7.93 8.12
C LYS A 444 36.39 -7.64 9.51
N GLY A 445 37.42 -8.41 9.88
CA GLY A 445 37.89 -8.42 11.27
C GLY A 445 36.80 -8.93 12.21
N LYS A 446 36.33 -8.11 13.14
CA LYS A 446 35.26 -8.44 14.11
C LYS A 446 33.90 -7.77 13.77
N LYS A 447 33.80 -7.06 12.65
CA LYS A 447 32.58 -6.30 12.29
C LYS A 447 31.91 -6.84 11.03
N PHE A 448 30.59 -6.62 10.95
CA PHE A 448 29.81 -6.86 9.74
C PHE A 448 29.97 -5.69 8.79
N GLU A 449 30.35 -6.01 7.55
CA GLU A 449 30.37 -5.04 6.47
C GLU A 449 29.34 -5.43 5.40
N PRO A 450 28.54 -4.48 4.89
CA PRO A 450 27.63 -4.71 3.79
C PRO A 450 28.41 -4.81 2.46
N LYS A 451 28.04 -5.78 1.61
CA LYS A 451 28.51 -5.90 0.24
C LYS A 451 27.32 -5.83 -0.70
N VAL A 452 27.37 -4.92 -1.67
CA VAL A 452 26.37 -4.84 -2.73
C VAL A 452 26.49 -6.08 -3.61
N VAL A 453 25.40 -6.84 -3.73
CA VAL A 453 25.34 -8.09 -4.52
C VAL A 453 24.38 -8.01 -5.69
N GLY A 454 23.67 -6.90 -5.81
CA GLY A 454 22.81 -6.60 -6.94
C GLY A 454 22.32 -5.16 -6.86
N THR A 455 22.07 -4.55 -8.01
CA THR A 455 21.52 -3.21 -8.12
C THR A 455 20.35 -3.18 -9.08
N PHE A 456 19.46 -2.24 -8.84
CA PHE A 456 18.39 -1.88 -9.76
C PHE A 456 18.36 -0.35 -9.91
N GLU A 457 18.65 0.14 -11.12
CA GLU A 457 18.61 1.56 -11.46
C GLU A 457 17.36 1.86 -12.29
N GLN A 458 16.53 2.78 -11.82
CA GLN A 458 15.32 3.23 -12.50
C GLN A 458 14.86 4.56 -11.90
N TYR A 459 13.94 5.25 -12.56
CA TYR A 459 13.22 6.37 -11.95
C TYR A 459 12.41 5.89 -10.74
N PRO A 460 12.45 6.60 -9.61
CA PRO A 460 11.72 6.23 -8.39
C PRO A 460 10.21 6.56 -8.50
N ILE A 461 9.56 6.02 -9.52
CA ILE A 461 8.19 6.34 -9.91
C ILE A 461 7.37 5.07 -10.06
N ARG A 462 6.13 5.09 -9.59
CA ARG A 462 5.08 4.11 -9.89
C ARG A 462 3.80 4.81 -10.29
N LEU A 463 3.00 4.20 -11.16
CA LEU A 463 1.61 4.59 -11.37
C LEU A 463 0.84 4.48 -10.04
N ALA A 464 -0.01 5.44 -9.76
CA ALA A 464 -0.61 5.57 -8.43
C ALA A 464 -2.09 5.97 -8.43
N TRP A 465 -2.86 5.59 -9.43
CA TRP A 465 -4.32 5.62 -9.34
C TRP A 465 -4.84 4.51 -8.42
N ALA A 466 -4.12 3.38 -8.37
CA ALA A 466 -4.41 2.30 -7.44
C ALA A 466 -3.13 1.66 -6.89
N ALA A 467 -3.20 1.15 -5.65
CA ALA A 467 -2.15 0.36 -5.04
C ALA A 467 -2.72 -0.73 -4.12
N THR A 468 -1.96 -1.79 -3.87
CA THR A 468 -2.39 -2.79 -2.90
C THR A 468 -2.12 -2.32 -1.46
N ILE A 469 -3.05 -2.66 -0.56
CA ILE A 469 -2.96 -2.33 0.86
C ILE A 469 -1.62 -2.81 1.45
N HIS A 470 -1.14 -4.00 1.05
CA HIS A 470 0.15 -4.55 1.49
C HIS A 470 1.35 -3.68 1.07
N LYS A 471 1.37 -3.21 -0.19
CA LYS A 471 2.48 -2.38 -0.69
C LYS A 471 2.45 -0.96 -0.12
N CYS A 472 1.29 -0.51 0.37
CA CYS A 472 1.13 0.78 1.02
C CYS A 472 1.39 0.74 2.53
N GLN A 473 1.73 -0.42 3.10
CA GLN A 473 2.11 -0.49 4.49
C GLN A 473 3.30 0.43 4.77
N GLY A 474 3.23 1.19 5.86
CA GLY A 474 4.23 2.22 6.18
C GLY A 474 4.10 3.56 5.42
N GLN A 475 3.28 3.65 4.36
CA GLN A 475 3.05 4.90 3.61
C GLN A 475 1.87 5.70 4.18
N THR A 476 1.78 6.98 3.79
CA THR A 476 0.70 7.89 4.19
C THR A 476 0.28 8.72 2.98
N PHE A 477 -1.02 8.85 2.78
CA PHE A 477 -1.62 9.59 1.67
C PHE A 477 -2.47 10.76 2.18
N GLU A 478 -2.56 11.80 1.39
CA GLU A 478 -3.48 12.91 1.67
C GLU A 478 -4.93 12.47 1.47
N LYS A 479 -5.18 11.72 0.38
CA LYS A 479 -6.51 11.24 0.00
C LYS A 479 -6.46 9.80 -0.48
N ALA A 480 -7.39 8.98 -0.03
CA ALA A 480 -7.52 7.60 -0.48
C ALA A 480 -8.98 7.13 -0.53
N VAL A 481 -9.28 6.27 -1.49
CA VAL A 481 -10.47 5.40 -1.50
C VAL A 481 -10.05 4.03 -1.02
N VAL A 482 -10.79 3.45 -0.10
CA VAL A 482 -10.57 2.08 0.36
C VAL A 482 -11.65 1.18 -0.23
N ASP A 483 -11.24 0.27 -1.10
CA ASP A 483 -12.12 -0.72 -1.71
C ASP A 483 -11.63 -2.13 -1.35
N LEU A 484 -12.32 -2.74 -0.42
CA LEU A 484 -12.02 -4.09 0.05
C LEU A 484 -12.56 -5.20 -0.88
N ASP A 485 -13.21 -4.82 -2.00
CA ASP A 485 -13.80 -5.73 -2.99
C ASP A 485 -14.81 -6.70 -2.32
N THR A 486 -14.53 -8.00 -2.31
CA THR A 486 -15.36 -9.03 -1.64
C THR A 486 -15.16 -9.10 -0.13
N GLY A 487 -14.41 -8.19 0.46
CA GLY A 487 -14.07 -8.11 1.87
C GLY A 487 -12.56 -8.23 2.16
N ALA A 488 -12.18 -7.90 3.39
CA ALA A 488 -10.83 -8.08 3.87
C ALA A 488 -10.54 -9.59 4.06
N PHE A 489 -9.57 -10.13 3.31
CA PHE A 489 -9.21 -11.55 3.39
C PHE A 489 -8.14 -11.86 4.45
N ALA A 490 -7.56 -10.85 5.06
CA ALA A 490 -6.53 -10.97 6.09
C ALA A 490 -6.86 -10.09 7.30
N HIS A 491 -6.53 -10.59 8.48
CA HIS A 491 -6.65 -9.85 9.73
C HIS A 491 -5.84 -8.54 9.68
N GLY A 492 -6.39 -7.47 10.25
CA GLY A 492 -5.75 -6.15 10.28
C GLY A 492 -5.79 -5.35 8.96
N MET A 493 -6.27 -5.93 7.85
CA MET A 493 -6.25 -5.28 6.53
C MET A 493 -7.07 -3.99 6.49
N THR A 494 -8.28 -3.99 7.06
CA THR A 494 -9.14 -2.80 7.15
C THR A 494 -8.46 -1.70 7.95
N TYR A 495 -7.91 -2.02 9.11
CA TYR A 495 -7.15 -1.07 9.92
C TYR A 495 -5.95 -0.49 9.15
N VAL A 496 -5.17 -1.34 8.48
CA VAL A 496 -4.03 -0.89 7.69
C VAL A 496 -4.48 0.06 6.58
N ALA A 497 -5.55 -0.26 5.85
CA ALA A 497 -6.07 0.57 4.77
C ALA A 497 -6.54 1.93 5.28
N LEU A 498 -7.39 1.97 6.30
CA LEU A 498 -7.95 3.20 6.87
C LEU A 498 -6.86 4.07 7.53
N SER A 499 -5.83 3.45 8.11
CA SER A 499 -4.71 4.18 8.72
C SER A 499 -3.72 4.79 7.70
N ARG A 500 -3.99 4.69 6.39
CA ARG A 500 -3.11 5.27 5.36
C ARG A 500 -3.35 6.75 5.10
N VAL A 501 -4.48 7.31 5.50
CA VAL A 501 -4.77 8.75 5.39
C VAL A 501 -4.41 9.49 6.67
N LYS A 502 -4.12 10.79 6.55
CA LYS A 502 -3.72 11.64 7.70
C LYS A 502 -4.90 11.98 8.61
N SER A 503 -6.09 12.11 8.04
CA SER A 503 -7.33 12.47 8.72
C SER A 503 -8.53 11.78 8.04
N ILE A 504 -9.69 11.85 8.68
CA ILE A 504 -10.95 11.33 8.10
C ILE A 504 -11.32 12.05 6.80
N ASP A 505 -10.95 13.33 6.64
CA ASP A 505 -11.24 14.11 5.43
C ASP A 505 -10.46 13.62 4.19
N GLY A 506 -9.38 12.90 4.41
CA GLY A 506 -8.65 12.22 3.34
C GLY A 506 -9.26 10.89 2.91
N LEU A 507 -10.26 10.37 3.62
CA LEU A 507 -10.95 9.13 3.28
C LEU A 507 -12.18 9.42 2.43
N HIS A 508 -12.26 8.80 1.25
CA HIS A 508 -13.33 8.99 0.27
C HIS A 508 -13.99 7.68 -0.10
#